data_1b90143aa781587b6d30d2f891c95d5e
#
_entry.id   1b90143aa781587b6d30d2f891c95d5e
#
_cell.length_a   1.000
_cell.length_b   1.000
_cell.length_c   1.000
_cell.angle_alpha   90.00
_cell.angle_beta   90.00
_cell.angle_gamma   90.00
#
_symmetry.space_group_name_H-M   'P 1'
#
loop_
_entity.id
_entity.type
_entity.pdbx_description
1 polymer ?
#
loop_
_entity_poly.entity_id
_entity_poly.type
_entity_poly.pdbx_seq_one_letter_code
_entity_poly.pdbx_strand_id
1 'polypeptide(L)'
;MNNKAMYKLSYGLFVLTAQDGGKDNGCIINTAGQVTSAPNRISIAVNKANLTHDMVKSSGKFNISILSEAASFEVFKHFGFQTGKETDKFAGYTACARSANGLYYITEGTNAYISCAVEHAIDLGTHTLFIAAVEDMEVLSDTASATYAYYQSNIKPKPAAAAAPAGKTVWRCTVCGYIYEGEDLPADFICPLCKHPASDFEKVVQPAAKTVWRCTVCGYVYEGADLPADYVCPLCKHPASDFEKVVQ
;
A
#
# COMPACT_ATOMS: atom_id res chain seq x y z
N MET A 1 16.39 -22.11 -3.17
CA MET A 1 15.06 -21.89 -2.55
C MET A 1 14.25 -20.93 -3.43
N ASN A 2 12.94 -21.12 -3.55
CA ASN A 2 12.06 -20.19 -4.28
C ASN A 2 11.39 -19.23 -3.29
N ASN A 3 11.95 -18.02 -3.15
CA ASN A 3 11.49 -17.00 -2.20
C ASN A 3 10.05 -16.50 -2.51
N LYS A 4 9.52 -16.79 -3.71
CA LYS A 4 8.12 -16.44 -4.06
C LYS A 4 7.09 -17.18 -3.18
N ALA A 5 7.50 -18.25 -2.48
CA ALA A 5 6.64 -18.91 -1.50
C ALA A 5 6.20 -17.97 -0.37
N MET A 6 7.03 -17.00 0.04
CA MET A 6 6.68 -16.01 1.05
C MET A 6 5.52 -15.10 0.63
N TYR A 7 5.32 -14.86 -0.66
CA TYR A 7 4.20 -14.07 -1.18
C TYR A 7 2.84 -14.81 -1.14
N LYS A 8 2.85 -16.09 -0.75
CA LYS A 8 1.62 -16.88 -0.54
C LYS A 8 1.07 -16.74 0.89
N LEU A 9 1.85 -16.14 1.80
CA LEU A 9 1.34 -15.82 3.12
C LEU A 9 0.24 -14.75 3.01
N SER A 10 -0.85 -14.98 3.75
CA SER A 10 -1.95 -14.00 3.85
C SER A 10 -1.68 -13.03 4.98
N TYR A 11 -1.81 -11.74 4.69
CA TYR A 11 -1.61 -10.68 5.66
C TYR A 11 -2.80 -9.72 5.68
N GLY A 12 -3.16 -9.22 6.86
CA GLY A 12 -3.94 -8.00 7.01
C GLY A 12 -3.06 -6.76 6.77
N LEU A 13 -3.67 -5.60 6.91
CA LEU A 13 -2.98 -4.30 6.85
C LEU A 13 -3.43 -3.41 8.00
N PHE A 14 -2.47 -2.76 8.62
CA PHE A 14 -2.69 -2.06 9.88
C PHE A 14 -1.90 -0.75 9.91
N VAL A 15 -2.47 0.26 10.58
CA VAL A 15 -1.67 1.40 11.05
C VAL A 15 -1.27 1.11 12.50
N LEU A 16 0.02 0.93 12.72
CA LEU A 16 0.61 0.86 14.05
C LEU A 16 0.89 2.28 14.54
N THR A 17 0.43 2.62 15.73
CA THR A 17 0.68 3.92 16.37
C THR A 17 1.32 3.77 17.73
N ALA A 18 2.19 4.69 18.05
CA ALA A 18 2.86 4.78 19.36
C ALA A 18 3.19 6.25 19.68
N GLN A 19 3.51 6.50 20.93
CA GLN A 19 3.94 7.82 21.42
C GLN A 19 5.17 7.63 22.31
N ASP A 20 6.12 8.54 22.20
CA ASP A 20 7.25 8.66 23.12
C ASP A 20 7.65 10.13 23.28
N GLY A 21 7.95 10.55 24.50
CA GLY A 21 8.33 11.92 24.83
C GLY A 21 7.29 12.98 24.38
N GLY A 22 6.01 12.62 24.33
CA GLY A 22 4.93 13.52 23.87
C GLY A 22 4.79 13.63 22.35
N LYS A 23 5.63 12.95 21.57
CA LYS A 23 5.53 12.87 20.12
C LYS A 23 4.75 11.63 19.71
N ASP A 24 3.69 11.81 18.94
CA ASP A 24 2.95 10.71 18.31
C ASP A 24 3.58 10.32 16.97
N ASN A 25 3.54 9.04 16.62
CA ASN A 25 3.91 8.57 15.29
C ASN A 25 3.14 7.31 14.92
N GLY A 26 3.10 7.01 13.61
CA GLY A 26 2.51 5.80 13.08
C GLY A 26 3.21 5.29 11.82
N CYS A 27 3.05 4.01 11.55
CA CYS A 27 3.53 3.38 10.31
C CYS A 27 2.59 2.26 9.87
N ILE A 28 2.63 1.91 8.59
CA ILE A 28 1.94 0.74 8.06
C ILE A 28 2.72 -0.52 8.43
N ILE A 29 2.01 -1.53 8.93
CA ILE A 29 2.52 -2.89 9.11
C ILE A 29 1.52 -3.91 8.53
N ASN A 30 2.02 -5.11 8.24
CA ASN A 30 1.19 -6.25 7.79
C ASN A 30 1.39 -7.49 8.67
N THR A 31 2.06 -7.36 9.80
CA THR A 31 2.55 -8.46 10.62
C THR A 31 1.79 -8.65 11.93
N ALA A 32 0.64 -7.98 12.10
CA ALA A 32 -0.16 -8.18 13.30
C ALA A 32 -0.98 -9.48 13.20
N GLY A 33 -1.00 -10.23 14.29
CA GLY A 33 -1.77 -11.46 14.41
C GLY A 33 -2.08 -11.84 15.84
N GLN A 34 -3.25 -12.45 16.06
CA GLN A 34 -3.62 -12.99 17.37
C GLN A 34 -2.73 -14.20 17.71
N VAL A 35 -2.22 -14.23 18.93
CA VAL A 35 -1.38 -15.33 19.46
C VAL A 35 -2.16 -16.22 20.40
N THR A 36 -2.90 -15.61 21.35
CA THR A 36 -3.73 -16.32 22.31
C THR A 36 -5.06 -15.59 22.47
N SER A 37 -6.10 -16.33 22.87
CA SER A 37 -7.45 -15.80 23.06
C SER A 37 -7.86 -15.69 24.55
N ALA A 38 -7.17 -16.40 25.45
CA ALA A 38 -7.40 -16.36 26.89
C ALA A 38 -6.08 -16.50 27.67
N PRO A 39 -5.46 -15.41 28.08
CA PRO A 39 -5.80 -14.01 27.79
C PRO A 39 -5.55 -13.62 26.33
N ASN A 40 -6.22 -12.57 25.87
CA ASN A 40 -5.98 -12.03 24.52
C ASN A 40 -4.59 -11.46 24.38
N ARG A 41 -3.82 -11.98 23.44
CA ARG A 41 -2.51 -11.47 23.06
C ARG A 41 -2.40 -11.38 21.56
N ILE A 42 -1.68 -10.37 21.09
CA ILE A 42 -1.28 -10.23 19.69
C ILE A 42 0.23 -10.14 19.58
N SER A 43 0.73 -10.48 18.40
CA SER A 43 2.11 -10.22 18.00
C SER A 43 2.17 -9.22 16.85
N ILE A 44 3.23 -8.41 16.84
CA ILE A 44 3.60 -7.55 15.70
C ILE A 44 5.10 -7.67 15.47
N ALA A 45 5.52 -7.73 14.19
CA ALA A 45 6.95 -7.60 13.84
C ALA A 45 7.19 -6.24 13.19
N VAL A 46 8.04 -5.42 13.80
CA VAL A 46 8.28 -4.03 13.38
C VAL A 46 9.73 -3.85 12.95
N ASN A 47 9.91 -3.26 11.78
CA ASN A 47 11.25 -2.94 11.25
C ASN A 47 11.93 -1.90 12.14
N LYS A 48 13.18 -2.18 12.55
CA LYS A 48 14.00 -1.31 13.39
C LYS A 48 14.36 0.03 12.74
N ALA A 49 14.22 0.17 11.44
CA ALA A 49 14.42 1.46 10.76
C ALA A 49 13.26 2.44 10.98
N ASN A 50 12.08 1.96 11.40
CA ASN A 50 10.92 2.79 11.68
C ASN A 50 11.04 3.50 13.03
N LEU A 51 10.75 4.81 13.06
CA LEU A 51 10.68 5.56 14.33
C LEU A 51 9.63 4.95 15.29
N THR A 52 8.50 4.46 14.76
CA THR A 52 7.45 3.81 15.54
C THR A 52 7.98 2.58 16.31
N HIS A 53 8.96 1.85 15.75
CA HIS A 53 9.62 0.74 16.45
C HIS A 53 10.26 1.20 17.75
N ASP A 54 11.06 2.27 17.68
CA ASP A 54 11.78 2.79 18.85
C ASP A 54 10.80 3.30 19.92
N MET A 55 9.71 3.95 19.48
CA MET A 55 8.64 4.42 20.37
C MET A 55 7.91 3.26 21.07
N VAL A 56 7.55 2.19 20.34
CA VAL A 56 6.95 0.99 20.96
C VAL A 56 7.89 0.36 21.97
N LYS A 57 9.18 0.26 21.62
CA LYS A 57 10.19 -0.32 22.50
C LYS A 57 10.42 0.52 23.77
N SER A 58 10.38 1.84 23.66
CA SER A 58 10.57 2.79 24.77
C SER A 58 9.35 2.87 25.67
N SER A 59 8.15 3.07 25.09
CA SER A 59 6.91 3.28 25.86
C SER A 59 6.26 1.99 26.35
N GLY A 60 6.56 0.84 25.72
CA GLY A 60 5.91 -0.42 26.03
C GLY A 60 4.44 -0.50 25.61
N LYS A 61 3.95 0.47 24.81
CA LYS A 61 2.54 0.57 24.42
C LYS A 61 2.40 0.86 22.92
N PHE A 62 1.32 0.34 22.33
CA PHE A 62 0.95 0.67 20.97
C PHE A 62 -0.54 0.44 20.72
N ASN A 63 -1.06 1.07 19.66
CA ASN A 63 -2.34 0.70 19.07
C ASN A 63 -2.11 0.15 17.66
N ILE A 64 -2.98 -0.76 17.24
CA ILE A 64 -3.16 -1.11 15.83
C ILE A 64 -4.57 -0.72 15.39
N SER A 65 -4.66 -0.04 14.26
CA SER A 65 -5.92 0.23 13.55
C SER A 65 -6.00 -0.72 12.38
N ILE A 66 -7.02 -1.57 12.35
CA ILE A 66 -7.22 -2.59 11.31
C ILE A 66 -7.83 -1.90 10.10
N LEU A 67 -7.07 -1.80 9.01
CA LEU A 67 -7.55 -1.16 7.79
C LEU A 67 -8.61 -2.02 7.10
N SER A 68 -9.68 -1.37 6.67
CA SER A 68 -10.79 -2.00 5.95
C SER A 68 -10.63 -1.85 4.42
N GLU A 69 -11.48 -2.53 3.68
CA GLU A 69 -11.57 -2.38 2.22
C GLU A 69 -12.00 -0.98 1.77
N ALA A 70 -12.55 -0.16 2.69
CA ALA A 70 -12.86 1.25 2.46
C ALA A 70 -11.67 2.19 2.66
N ALA A 71 -10.50 1.69 3.08
CA ALA A 71 -9.31 2.51 3.26
C ALA A 71 -8.84 3.10 1.92
N SER A 72 -8.63 4.42 1.89
CA SER A 72 -8.08 5.10 0.71
C SER A 72 -6.56 4.88 0.61
N PHE A 73 -6.00 5.02 -0.60
CA PHE A 73 -4.55 4.95 -0.78
C PHE A 73 -3.80 6.05 0.00
N GLU A 74 -4.45 7.17 0.30
CA GLU A 74 -3.84 8.28 1.04
C GLU A 74 -3.43 7.88 2.47
N VAL A 75 -4.17 6.98 3.14
CA VAL A 75 -3.76 6.42 4.44
C VAL A 75 -2.43 5.67 4.34
N PHE A 76 -2.28 4.85 3.30
CA PHE A 76 -1.03 4.11 3.05
C PHE A 76 0.12 5.04 2.71
N LYS A 77 -0.13 6.06 1.90
CA LYS A 77 0.85 7.08 1.54
C LYS A 77 1.30 7.88 2.77
N HIS A 78 0.34 8.30 3.59
CA HIS A 78 0.58 9.11 4.78
C HIS A 78 1.40 8.35 5.83
N PHE A 79 1.03 7.12 6.16
CA PHE A 79 1.70 6.35 7.22
C PHE A 79 2.83 5.44 6.70
N GLY A 80 2.83 5.07 5.41
CA GLY A 80 3.76 4.11 4.83
C GLY A 80 4.92 4.72 4.03
N PHE A 81 4.72 5.87 3.36
CA PHE A 81 5.72 6.44 2.45
C PHE A 81 6.44 7.66 3.00
N GLN A 82 6.25 7.99 4.25
CA GLN A 82 6.92 9.08 4.95
C GLN A 82 7.66 8.54 6.17
N THR A 83 8.77 9.17 6.54
CA THR A 83 9.47 8.84 7.78
C THR A 83 9.05 9.80 8.91
N GLY A 84 8.66 9.24 10.06
CA GLY A 84 8.34 10.04 11.24
C GLY A 84 9.56 10.74 11.88
N LYS A 85 10.77 10.47 11.39
CA LYS A 85 11.98 11.18 11.79
C LYS A 85 12.02 12.61 11.23
N GLU A 86 11.42 12.80 10.04
CA GLU A 86 11.44 14.07 9.30
C GLU A 86 10.08 14.77 9.28
N THR A 87 8.98 13.98 9.43
CA THR A 87 7.61 14.49 9.31
C THR A 87 6.81 14.15 10.56
N ASP A 88 6.11 15.15 11.12
CA ASP A 88 5.07 14.90 12.12
C ASP A 88 3.80 14.45 11.40
N LYS A 89 3.51 13.15 11.47
CA LYS A 89 2.38 12.54 10.75
C LYS A 89 1.02 12.85 11.39
N PHE A 90 1.01 13.37 12.62
CA PHE A 90 -0.23 13.73 13.30
C PHE A 90 -0.50 15.23 13.31
N ALA A 91 0.45 16.07 12.87
CA ALA A 91 0.23 17.50 12.72
C ALA A 91 -0.88 17.77 11.68
N GLY A 92 -2.03 18.25 12.14
CA GLY A 92 -3.20 18.52 11.30
C GLY A 92 -3.96 17.28 10.80
N TYR A 93 -3.59 16.07 11.24
CA TYR A 93 -4.30 14.84 10.89
C TYR A 93 -5.52 14.67 11.80
N THR A 94 -6.72 14.80 11.24
CA THR A 94 -7.98 14.81 12.00
C THR A 94 -8.73 13.46 12.03
N ALA A 95 -8.39 12.53 11.13
CA ALA A 95 -9.04 11.22 11.04
C ALA A 95 -8.46 10.23 12.06
N CYS A 96 -8.34 10.66 13.33
CA CYS A 96 -7.85 9.86 14.43
C CYS A 96 -8.53 10.23 15.75
N ALA A 97 -8.54 9.31 16.70
CA ALA A 97 -9.00 9.53 18.06
C ALA A 97 -8.05 8.86 19.06
N ARG A 98 -8.13 9.21 20.35
CA ARG A 98 -7.33 8.57 21.38
C ARG A 98 -8.10 7.45 22.06
N SER A 99 -7.47 6.30 22.19
CA SER A 99 -7.99 5.19 23.01
C SER A 99 -7.68 5.37 24.50
N ALA A 100 -8.15 4.47 25.32
CA ALA A 100 -7.98 4.53 26.77
C ALA A 100 -6.50 4.58 27.23
N ASN A 101 -5.55 3.99 26.47
CA ASN A 101 -4.12 4.04 26.78
C ASN A 101 -3.46 5.38 26.40
N GLY A 102 -4.23 6.34 25.87
CA GLY A 102 -3.79 7.68 25.47
C GLY A 102 -3.17 7.79 24.09
N LEU A 103 -2.98 6.67 23.36
CA LEU A 103 -2.42 6.66 22.01
C LEU A 103 -3.50 6.90 20.94
N TYR A 104 -3.11 7.45 19.81
CA TYR A 104 -4.01 7.58 18.66
C TYR A 104 -4.34 6.22 18.03
N TYR A 105 -5.56 6.08 17.52
CA TYR A 105 -5.95 5.14 16.50
C TYR A 105 -6.59 5.89 15.34
N ILE A 106 -6.57 5.30 14.17
CA ILE A 106 -7.10 5.89 12.94
C ILE A 106 -8.59 5.54 12.84
N THR A 107 -9.43 6.52 12.51
CA THR A 107 -10.89 6.36 12.42
C THR A 107 -11.37 6.20 10.99
N GLU A 108 -10.70 6.82 10.01
CA GLU A 108 -11.08 6.72 8.60
C GLU A 108 -10.48 5.49 7.95
N GLY A 109 -11.30 4.73 7.22
CA GLY A 109 -10.86 3.51 6.53
C GLY A 109 -10.45 2.36 7.46
N THR A 110 -10.86 2.41 8.73
CA THR A 110 -10.56 1.43 9.77
C THR A 110 -11.85 0.75 10.22
N ASN A 111 -11.83 -0.57 10.42
CA ASN A 111 -12.99 -1.31 10.91
C ASN A 111 -12.89 -1.70 12.39
N ALA A 112 -11.70 -1.70 12.96
CA ALA A 112 -11.50 -1.94 14.40
C ALA A 112 -10.14 -1.38 14.85
N TYR A 113 -10.00 -1.14 16.16
CA TYR A 113 -8.69 -0.89 16.77
C TYR A 113 -8.44 -1.83 17.94
N ILE A 114 -7.16 -2.04 18.26
CA ILE A 114 -6.72 -2.82 19.41
C ILE A 114 -5.60 -2.04 20.10
N SER A 115 -5.76 -1.80 21.40
CA SER A 115 -4.77 -1.17 22.27
C SER A 115 -4.01 -2.21 23.06
N CYS A 116 -2.68 -2.08 23.14
CA CYS A 116 -1.81 -3.14 23.64
C CYS A 116 -0.72 -2.63 24.57
N ALA A 117 -0.37 -3.45 25.56
CA ALA A 117 0.82 -3.33 26.37
C ALA A 117 1.81 -4.45 26.03
N VAL A 118 3.06 -4.08 25.74
CA VAL A 118 4.13 -5.03 25.37
C VAL A 118 4.52 -5.87 26.59
N GLU A 119 4.48 -7.19 26.42
CA GLU A 119 4.98 -8.15 27.42
C GLU A 119 6.37 -8.68 27.07
N HIS A 120 6.64 -8.91 25.76
CA HIS A 120 7.91 -9.44 25.30
C HIS A 120 8.37 -8.74 24.02
N ALA A 121 9.68 -8.57 23.89
CA ALA A 121 10.34 -8.05 22.71
C ALA A 121 11.50 -8.98 22.31
N ILE A 122 11.44 -9.57 21.12
CA ILE A 122 12.41 -10.54 20.62
C ILE A 122 13.11 -9.95 19.41
N ASP A 123 14.43 -9.86 19.49
CA ASP A 123 15.26 -9.35 18.39
C ASP A 123 15.39 -10.39 17.29
N LEU A 124 14.98 -10.01 16.07
CA LEU A 124 15.07 -10.84 14.85
C LEU A 124 16.05 -10.25 13.82
N GLY A 125 17.02 -9.45 14.26
CA GLY A 125 17.99 -8.78 13.38
C GLY A 125 17.42 -7.49 12.78
N THR A 126 16.74 -7.53 11.65
CA THR A 126 16.14 -6.35 10.99
C THR A 126 14.84 -5.87 11.64
N HIS A 127 14.16 -6.74 12.35
CA HIS A 127 12.88 -6.48 13.02
C HIS A 127 12.93 -6.87 14.49
N THR A 128 12.02 -6.31 15.29
CA THR A 128 11.70 -6.82 16.61
C THR A 128 10.30 -7.41 16.58
N LEU A 129 10.14 -8.64 17.06
CA LEU A 129 8.85 -9.24 17.33
C LEU A 129 8.40 -8.83 18.73
N PHE A 130 7.31 -8.10 18.82
CA PHE A 130 6.65 -7.76 20.07
C PHE A 130 5.47 -8.69 20.29
N ILE A 131 5.34 -9.22 21.50
CA ILE A 131 4.16 -9.91 22.00
C ILE A 131 3.54 -9.02 23.04
N ALA A 132 2.24 -8.74 22.93
CA ALA A 132 1.57 -7.76 23.76
C ALA A 132 0.21 -8.28 24.24
N ALA A 133 -0.13 -7.94 25.48
CA ALA A 133 -1.45 -8.11 26.04
C ALA A 133 -2.41 -7.08 25.41
N VAL A 134 -3.62 -7.52 25.08
CA VAL A 134 -4.70 -6.63 24.65
C VAL A 134 -5.33 -5.99 25.89
N GLU A 135 -5.31 -4.65 25.97
CA GLU A 135 -5.88 -3.87 27.08
C GLU A 135 -7.27 -3.33 26.73
N ASP A 136 -7.48 -2.97 25.47
CA ASP A 136 -8.73 -2.39 24.96
C ASP A 136 -8.87 -2.69 23.46
N MET A 137 -10.11 -2.85 22.97
CA MET A 137 -10.40 -3.05 21.55
C MET A 137 -11.84 -2.73 21.24
N GLU A 138 -12.12 -2.22 20.03
CA GLU A 138 -13.46 -1.91 19.58
C GLU A 138 -13.61 -2.12 18.08
N VAL A 139 -14.79 -2.56 17.67
CA VAL A 139 -15.22 -2.63 16.26
C VAL A 139 -15.85 -1.30 15.89
N LEU A 140 -15.30 -0.65 14.86
CA LEU A 140 -15.73 0.67 14.38
C LEU A 140 -16.69 0.59 13.19
N SER A 141 -16.61 -0.48 12.39
CA SER A 141 -17.52 -0.74 11.28
C SER A 141 -17.55 -2.22 10.88
N ASP A 142 -18.61 -2.62 10.17
CA ASP A 142 -18.77 -3.97 9.62
C ASP A 142 -18.07 -4.18 8.26
N THR A 143 -17.36 -3.17 7.77
CA THR A 143 -16.61 -3.26 6.50
C THR A 143 -15.52 -4.32 6.62
N ALA A 144 -15.38 -5.18 5.61
CA ALA A 144 -14.36 -6.23 5.59
C ALA A 144 -12.95 -5.66 5.76
N SER A 145 -12.09 -6.38 6.48
CA SER A 145 -10.68 -6.01 6.65
C SER A 145 -9.92 -6.14 5.34
N ALA A 146 -9.11 -5.13 5.00
CA ALA A 146 -8.25 -5.17 3.83
C ALA A 146 -7.13 -6.20 4.01
N THR A 147 -7.04 -7.15 3.09
CA THR A 147 -5.87 -8.02 2.98
C THR A 147 -4.79 -7.36 2.14
N TYR A 148 -3.54 -7.81 2.28
CA TYR A 148 -2.46 -7.34 1.41
C TYR A 148 -2.74 -7.60 -0.08
N ALA A 149 -3.41 -8.72 -0.40
CA ALA A 149 -3.84 -9.04 -1.76
C ALA A 149 -4.90 -8.05 -2.26
N TYR A 150 -5.89 -7.71 -1.43
CA TYR A 150 -6.91 -6.71 -1.75
C TYR A 150 -6.29 -5.33 -2.00
N TYR A 151 -5.36 -4.91 -1.13
CA TYR A 151 -4.63 -3.66 -1.30
C TYR A 151 -3.92 -3.58 -2.65
N GLN A 152 -3.19 -4.62 -3.05
CA GLN A 152 -2.47 -4.68 -4.32
C GLN A 152 -3.40 -4.61 -5.53
N SER A 153 -4.60 -5.18 -5.42
CA SER A 153 -5.55 -5.28 -6.54
C SER A 153 -6.49 -4.08 -6.67
N ASN A 154 -6.89 -3.48 -5.54
CA ASN A 154 -8.01 -2.55 -5.49
C ASN A 154 -7.66 -1.16 -4.91
N ILE A 155 -6.77 -1.07 -3.92
CA ILE A 155 -6.47 0.20 -3.24
C ILE A 155 -5.24 0.87 -3.83
N LYS A 156 -4.17 0.10 -4.04
CA LYS A 156 -2.93 0.64 -4.59
C LYS A 156 -3.18 1.14 -6.01
N PRO A 157 -2.87 2.42 -6.32
CA PRO A 157 -2.97 2.90 -7.69
C PRO A 157 -2.16 2.00 -8.61
N LYS A 158 -2.82 1.41 -9.59
CA LYS A 158 -2.09 0.79 -10.67
C LYS A 158 -1.32 1.94 -11.33
N PRO A 159 -0.01 1.81 -11.57
CA PRO A 159 0.69 2.82 -12.32
C PRO A 159 -0.17 3.07 -13.57
N ALA A 160 -0.66 4.29 -13.75
CA ALA A 160 -1.06 4.70 -15.08
C ALA A 160 0.12 4.29 -15.93
N ALA A 161 -0.12 3.51 -17.00
CA ALA A 161 0.93 3.23 -17.94
C ALA A 161 1.48 4.61 -18.32
N ALA A 162 2.54 5.03 -17.64
CA ALA A 162 3.25 6.21 -18.03
C ALA A 162 3.61 5.90 -19.48
N ALA A 163 3.08 6.70 -20.39
CA ALA A 163 3.38 6.57 -21.79
C ALA A 163 4.86 6.88 -21.97
N ALA A 164 5.70 5.92 -21.57
CA ALA A 164 7.09 5.93 -21.97
C ALA A 164 7.09 5.73 -23.48
N PRO A 165 7.96 6.42 -24.22
CA PRO A 165 8.02 6.28 -25.66
C PRO A 165 8.15 4.81 -26.03
N ALA A 166 7.30 4.36 -26.95
CA ALA A 166 7.20 2.98 -27.38
C ALA A 166 8.56 2.33 -27.63
N GLY A 167 8.79 1.16 -27.04
CA GLY A 167 10.01 0.35 -27.26
C GLY A 167 11.13 0.61 -26.26
N LYS A 168 10.96 1.43 -25.22
CA LYS A 168 11.99 1.60 -24.17
C LYS A 168 11.85 0.53 -23.08
N THR A 169 12.98 0.00 -22.69
CA THR A 169 13.11 -0.84 -21.50
C THR A 169 13.08 0.06 -20.27
N VAL A 170 12.27 -0.30 -19.30
CA VAL A 170 12.20 0.36 -17.98
C VAL A 170 12.28 -0.67 -16.87
N TRP A 171 12.64 -0.25 -15.67
CA TRP A 171 12.67 -1.11 -14.51
C TRP A 171 11.55 -0.70 -13.55
N ARG A 172 10.75 -1.65 -13.14
CA ARG A 172 9.62 -1.44 -12.23
C ARG A 172 9.90 -2.07 -10.88
N CYS A 173 9.79 -1.28 -9.82
CA CYS A 173 9.82 -1.80 -8.47
C CYS A 173 8.60 -2.69 -8.23
N THR A 174 8.82 -3.97 -7.90
CA THR A 174 7.75 -4.96 -7.65
C THR A 174 6.97 -4.66 -6.38
N VAL A 175 7.54 -3.85 -5.47
CA VAL A 175 6.93 -3.51 -4.18
C VAL A 175 5.99 -2.31 -4.28
N CYS A 176 6.42 -1.19 -4.87
CA CYS A 176 5.64 0.05 -4.90
C CYS A 176 5.24 0.50 -6.31
N GLY A 177 5.72 -0.17 -7.37
CA GLY A 177 5.42 0.18 -8.75
C GLY A 177 6.21 1.37 -9.31
N TYR A 178 7.18 1.94 -8.55
CA TYR A 178 8.05 3.00 -9.06
C TYR A 178 8.74 2.56 -10.35
N ILE A 179 8.78 3.46 -11.34
CA ILE A 179 9.43 3.22 -12.63
C ILE A 179 10.78 3.95 -12.64
N TYR A 180 11.84 3.21 -12.92
CA TYR A 180 13.15 3.73 -13.23
C TYR A 180 13.37 3.67 -14.75
N GLU A 181 13.62 4.83 -15.36
CA GLU A 181 13.89 4.97 -16.80
C GLU A 181 15.37 4.85 -17.06
N GLY A 182 15.83 3.72 -17.55
CA GLY A 182 17.22 3.45 -17.91
C GLY A 182 17.36 2.07 -18.53
N GLU A 183 18.34 1.90 -19.41
CA GLU A 183 18.62 0.59 -20.04
C GLU A 183 19.07 -0.44 -19.00
N ASP A 184 19.87 0.00 -18.03
CA ASP A 184 20.36 -0.80 -16.92
C ASP A 184 20.06 -0.13 -15.58
N LEU A 185 19.64 -0.94 -14.62
CA LEU A 185 19.42 -0.52 -13.23
C LEU A 185 20.75 -0.68 -12.47
N PRO A 186 21.27 0.39 -11.81
CA PRO A 186 22.47 0.27 -10.98
C PRO A 186 22.27 -0.79 -9.87
N ALA A 187 23.28 -1.60 -9.61
CA ALA A 187 23.20 -2.68 -8.62
C ALA A 187 22.96 -2.16 -7.17
N ASP A 188 23.38 -0.95 -6.91
CA ASP A 188 23.22 -0.23 -5.64
C ASP A 188 21.97 0.68 -5.61
N PHE A 189 21.12 0.63 -6.64
CA PHE A 189 19.92 1.46 -6.71
C PHE A 189 18.95 1.13 -5.58
N ILE A 190 18.51 2.18 -4.91
CA ILE A 190 17.50 2.10 -3.85
C ILE A 190 16.25 2.84 -4.33
N CYS A 191 15.10 2.17 -4.28
CA CYS A 191 13.83 2.77 -4.66
C CYS A 191 13.57 4.06 -3.86
N PRO A 192 13.37 5.22 -4.51
CA PRO A 192 13.15 6.48 -3.80
C PRO A 192 11.85 6.50 -2.99
N LEU A 193 10.85 5.70 -3.39
CA LEU A 193 9.55 5.65 -2.72
C LEU A 193 9.53 4.68 -1.53
N CYS A 194 9.91 3.42 -1.74
CA CYS A 194 9.76 2.37 -0.72
C CYS A 194 11.09 1.89 -0.13
N LYS A 195 12.22 2.48 -0.56
CA LYS A 195 13.58 2.17 -0.07
C LYS A 195 14.02 0.71 -0.28
N HIS A 196 13.38 -0.02 -1.17
CA HIS A 196 13.77 -1.39 -1.53
C HIS A 196 14.95 -1.39 -2.53
N PRO A 197 15.83 -2.40 -2.47
CA PRO A 197 17.02 -2.48 -3.31
C PRO A 197 16.70 -2.82 -4.78
N ALA A 198 17.71 -2.72 -5.63
CA ALA A 198 17.61 -3.03 -7.06
C ALA A 198 17.12 -4.47 -7.34
N SER A 199 17.38 -5.43 -6.44
CA SER A 199 16.89 -6.82 -6.56
C SER A 199 15.37 -6.93 -6.60
N ASP A 200 14.66 -5.93 -6.12
CA ASP A 200 13.20 -5.88 -6.10
C ASP A 200 12.63 -5.13 -7.32
N PHE A 201 13.45 -4.96 -8.35
CA PHE A 201 13.02 -4.39 -9.63
C PHE A 201 12.97 -5.48 -10.70
N GLU A 202 11.97 -5.40 -11.54
CA GLU A 202 11.84 -6.23 -12.74
C GLU A 202 12.00 -5.39 -14.00
N LYS A 203 12.69 -5.95 -14.99
CA LYS A 203 12.82 -5.34 -16.31
C LYS A 203 11.51 -5.50 -17.07
N VAL A 204 10.89 -4.39 -17.46
CA VAL A 204 9.63 -4.37 -18.18
C VAL A 204 9.86 -3.76 -19.55
N VAL A 205 9.59 -4.55 -20.60
CA VAL A 205 9.50 -4.01 -21.96
C VAL A 205 8.08 -3.53 -22.14
N GLN A 206 7.89 -2.22 -22.24
CA GLN A 206 6.56 -1.69 -22.51
C GLN A 206 6.17 -2.03 -23.95
N PRO A 207 5.03 -2.71 -24.20
CA PRO A 207 4.53 -2.88 -25.55
C PRO A 207 4.32 -1.50 -26.19
N ALA A 208 4.60 -1.40 -27.46
CA ALA A 208 4.32 -0.18 -28.21
C ALA A 208 2.86 0.25 -27.96
N ALA A 209 2.67 1.50 -27.57
CA ALA A 209 1.34 2.05 -27.34
C ALA A 209 0.49 1.81 -28.60
N LYS A 210 -0.57 1.01 -28.47
CA LYS A 210 -1.49 0.78 -29.58
C LYS A 210 -2.42 1.96 -29.69
N THR A 211 -2.41 2.59 -30.83
CA THR A 211 -3.47 3.54 -31.19
C THR A 211 -4.73 2.75 -31.53
N VAL A 212 -5.81 3.07 -30.87
CA VAL A 212 -7.13 2.49 -31.14
C VAL A 212 -8.15 3.60 -31.34
N TRP A 213 -9.25 3.28 -31.99
CA TRP A 213 -10.34 4.22 -32.20
C TRP A 213 -11.54 3.79 -31.37
N ARG A 214 -12.06 4.67 -30.54
CA ARG A 214 -13.18 4.41 -29.65
C ARG A 214 -14.42 5.15 -30.11
N CYS A 215 -15.50 4.42 -30.29
CA CYS A 215 -16.80 5.03 -30.56
C CYS A 215 -17.29 5.82 -29.35
N THR A 216 -17.54 7.11 -29.49
CA THR A 216 -17.97 8.02 -28.41
C THR A 216 -19.39 7.73 -27.94
N VAL A 217 -20.19 7.01 -28.75
CA VAL A 217 -21.59 6.69 -28.47
C VAL A 217 -21.75 5.42 -27.64
N CYS A 218 -21.05 4.33 -28.00
CA CYS A 218 -21.24 3.02 -27.35
C CYS A 218 -19.97 2.45 -26.70
N GLY A 219 -18.82 3.12 -26.86
CA GLY A 219 -17.55 2.66 -26.30
C GLY A 219 -16.87 1.51 -27.06
N TYR A 220 -17.42 1.07 -28.21
CA TYR A 220 -16.77 0.06 -29.04
C TYR A 220 -15.37 0.51 -29.47
N VAL A 221 -14.40 -0.42 -29.42
CA VAL A 221 -13.00 -0.15 -29.76
C VAL A 221 -12.66 -0.84 -31.08
N TYR A 222 -12.17 -0.05 -32.04
CA TYR A 222 -11.60 -0.52 -33.26
C TYR A 222 -10.07 -0.53 -33.17
N GLU A 223 -9.46 -1.70 -33.37
CA GLU A 223 -8.01 -1.89 -33.32
C GLU A 223 -7.41 -1.70 -34.72
N GLY A 224 -6.91 -0.53 -35.02
CA GLY A 224 -6.25 -0.21 -36.30
C GLY A 224 -5.50 1.11 -36.20
N ALA A 225 -4.39 1.22 -36.92
CA ALA A 225 -3.60 2.46 -36.94
C ALA A 225 -4.42 3.65 -37.47
N ASP A 226 -5.27 3.39 -38.49
CA ASP A 226 -6.16 4.37 -39.06
C ASP A 226 -7.58 3.81 -39.17
N LEU A 227 -8.57 4.65 -38.91
CA LEU A 227 -9.98 4.32 -39.04
C LEU A 227 -10.41 4.62 -40.48
N PRO A 228 -10.98 3.65 -41.25
CA PRO A 228 -11.51 3.92 -42.57
C PRO A 228 -12.60 4.99 -42.54
N ALA A 229 -12.60 5.90 -43.50
CA ALA A 229 -13.56 7.01 -43.56
C ALA A 229 -15.03 6.53 -43.68
N ASP A 230 -15.24 5.35 -44.27
CA ASP A 230 -16.52 4.69 -44.43
C ASP A 230 -16.86 3.69 -43.33
N TYR A 231 -16.05 3.65 -42.24
CA TYR A 231 -16.26 2.73 -41.12
C TYR A 231 -17.57 3.02 -40.39
N VAL A 232 -18.33 1.98 -40.14
CA VAL A 232 -19.58 2.03 -39.38
C VAL A 232 -19.44 1.15 -38.13
N CYS A 233 -19.74 1.69 -36.98
CA CYS A 233 -19.68 0.96 -35.73
C CYS A 233 -20.55 -0.32 -35.78
N PRO A 234 -19.98 -1.51 -35.52
CA PRO A 234 -20.74 -2.76 -35.61
C PRO A 234 -21.84 -2.86 -34.56
N LEU A 235 -21.69 -2.16 -33.40
CA LEU A 235 -22.66 -2.22 -32.31
C LEU A 235 -23.78 -1.19 -32.46
N CYS A 236 -23.46 0.09 -32.63
CA CYS A 236 -24.45 1.17 -32.61
C CYS A 236 -24.73 1.79 -34.01
N LYS A 237 -24.06 1.32 -35.04
CA LYS A 237 -24.24 1.76 -36.46
C LYS A 237 -23.90 3.24 -36.69
N HIS A 238 -23.16 3.88 -35.83
CA HIS A 238 -22.67 5.25 -35.98
C HIS A 238 -21.47 5.31 -36.94
N PRO A 239 -21.30 6.41 -37.71
CA PRO A 239 -20.23 6.55 -38.68
C PRO A 239 -18.85 6.79 -38.03
N ALA A 240 -17.80 6.76 -38.86
CA ALA A 240 -16.41 6.99 -38.41
C ALA A 240 -16.21 8.35 -37.74
N SER A 241 -17.00 9.37 -38.06
CA SER A 241 -16.95 10.69 -37.42
C SER A 241 -17.21 10.66 -35.90
N ASP A 242 -17.87 9.62 -35.41
CA ASP A 242 -18.20 9.46 -34.00
C ASP A 242 -17.17 8.59 -33.26
N PHE A 243 -15.98 8.44 -33.82
CA PHE A 243 -14.85 7.77 -33.20
C PHE A 243 -13.76 8.78 -32.81
N GLU A 244 -13.23 8.61 -31.62
CA GLU A 244 -12.06 9.34 -31.14
C GLU A 244 -10.81 8.46 -31.13
N LYS A 245 -9.68 9.06 -31.43
CA LYS A 245 -8.38 8.37 -31.40
C LYS A 245 -7.91 8.29 -29.96
N VAL A 246 -7.71 7.08 -29.43
CA VAL A 246 -7.26 6.82 -28.05
C VAL A 246 -5.98 6.02 -28.09
N VAL A 247 -5.02 6.40 -27.25
CA VAL A 247 -3.77 5.65 -27.04
C VAL A 247 -3.97 4.77 -25.81
N GLN A 248 -3.83 3.45 -25.98
CA GLN A 248 -3.90 2.45 -24.91
C GLN A 248 -2.55 1.83 -24.62
#